data_8d774806c2221193c15f2f719cf1398f
#
_entry.id   8d774806c2221193c15f2f719cf1398f
#
_cell.length_a   1.000
_cell.length_b   1.000
_cell.length_c   1.000
_cell.angle_alpha   90.00
_cell.angle_beta   90.00
_cell.angle_gamma   90.00
#
_symmetry.space_group_name_H-M   'P 1'
#
loop_
_entity.id
_entity.type
_entity.pdbx_description
1 polymer ?
#
loop_
_entity_poly.entity_id
_entity_poly.type
_entity_poly.pdbx_seq_one_letter_code
_entity_poly.pdbx_strand_id
1 'polypeptide(L)' 'MPDTLLRYTVIMEKNEDGGYTVTVPSLPGCISEGSTWDEALAEIKEAISGYLEVAKKLGRPIPVEVSVPMNYANVEI' A
#
# COMPACT_ATOMS: atom_id res chain seq x y z
N MET A 1 1.09 24.96 -5.60
CA MET A 1 0.37 24.41 -4.72
C MET A 1 1.12 23.46 -3.87
N PRO A 2 0.83 23.36 -2.72
CA PRO A 2 1.56 22.43 -1.92
C PRO A 2 1.24 21.05 -2.37
N ASP A 3 2.25 20.27 -2.49
CA ASP A 3 2.07 18.90 -2.76
C ASP A 3 1.61 18.23 -1.50
N THR A 4 0.56 17.49 -1.62
CA THR A 4 0.07 16.71 -0.50
C THR A 4 0.72 15.35 -0.57
N LEU A 5 1.54 15.04 0.43
CA LEU A 5 2.12 13.72 0.53
C LEU A 5 1.09 12.80 1.16
N LEU A 6 0.78 11.71 0.46
CA LEU A 6 -0.15 10.72 0.97
C LEU A 6 0.65 9.60 1.60
N ARG A 7 0.25 9.19 2.78
CA ARG A 7 0.87 8.11 3.51
C ARG A 7 -0.14 7.01 3.77
N TYR A 8 0.29 5.80 3.56
CA TYR A 8 -0.56 4.64 3.83
C TYR A 8 0.20 3.64 4.66
N THR A 9 -0.49 3.08 5.63
CA THR A 9 0.05 1.98 6.41
C THR A 9 -0.15 0.71 5.62
N VAL A 10 0.89 -0.09 5.52
CA VAL A 10 0.83 -1.38 4.83
C VAL A 10 1.12 -2.47 5.85
N ILE A 11 0.52 -3.63 5.66
CA ILE A 11 0.75 -4.79 6.50
C ILE A 11 1.61 -5.77 5.74
N MET A 12 2.73 -6.15 6.35
CA MET A 12 3.65 -7.11 5.76
C MET A 12 3.50 -8.45 6.44
N GLU A 13 3.32 -9.49 5.64
CA GLU A 13 3.27 -10.84 6.16
C GLU A 13 4.33 -11.68 5.48
N LYS A 14 5.14 -12.36 6.27
CA LYS A 14 6.14 -13.25 5.71
C LYS A 14 5.46 -14.55 5.31
N ASN A 15 5.71 -14.97 4.07
CA ASN A 15 5.13 -16.19 3.55
C ASN A 15 6.00 -17.40 3.90
N GLU A 16 5.42 -18.59 3.79
CA GLU A 16 6.15 -19.80 4.10
C GLU A 16 7.34 -20.02 3.19
N ASP A 17 7.26 -19.53 1.97
CA ASP A 17 8.35 -19.69 1.00
C ASP A 17 9.45 -18.64 1.18
N GLY A 18 9.33 -17.78 2.19
CA GLY A 18 10.35 -16.78 2.47
C GLY A 18 10.08 -15.42 1.89
N GLY A 19 9.11 -15.31 1.01
CA GLY A 19 8.73 -14.01 0.46
C GLY A 19 7.77 -13.27 1.37
N TYR A 20 7.24 -12.16 0.88
CA TYR A 20 6.34 -11.31 1.65
C TYR A 20 5.11 -10.97 0.86
N THR A 21 3.98 -10.94 1.55
CA THR A 21 2.72 -10.42 1.00
C THR A 21 2.44 -9.12 1.74
N VAL A 22 2.05 -8.10 0.99
CA VAL A 22 1.80 -6.79 1.56
C VAL A 22 0.41 -6.30 1.15
N THR A 23 -0.32 -5.77 2.11
CA THR A 23 -1.67 -5.25 1.87
C THR A 23 -1.79 -3.84 2.42
N VAL A 24 -2.75 -3.09 1.88
CA VAL A 24 -3.04 -1.73 2.34
C VAL A 24 -4.46 -1.72 2.91
N PRO A 25 -4.61 -1.68 4.23
CA PRO A 25 -5.95 -1.73 4.83
C PRO A 25 -6.88 -0.63 4.36
N SER A 26 -6.35 0.57 4.12
CA SER A 26 -7.17 1.70 3.68
C SER A 26 -7.63 1.61 2.24
N LEU A 27 -7.01 0.73 1.44
CA LEU A 27 -7.33 0.59 0.02
C LEU A 27 -7.72 -0.85 -0.25
N PRO A 28 -9.01 -1.18 -0.13
CA PRO A 28 -9.45 -2.58 -0.28
C PRO A 28 -9.03 -3.17 -1.62
N GLY A 29 -8.48 -4.36 -1.58
CA GLY A 29 -8.01 -5.03 -2.78
C GLY A 29 -6.62 -4.64 -3.22
N CYS A 30 -5.98 -3.69 -2.56
CA CYS A 30 -4.62 -3.30 -2.91
C CYS A 30 -3.64 -4.23 -2.21
N ILE A 31 -3.05 -5.15 -2.96
CA ILE A 31 -2.19 -6.20 -2.43
C ILE A 31 -1.06 -6.45 -3.42
N SER A 32 0.12 -6.76 -2.90
CA SER A 32 1.27 -7.09 -3.72
C SER A 32 2.14 -8.11 -3.00
N GLU A 33 3.17 -8.59 -3.70
CA GLU A 33 4.10 -9.57 -3.15
C GLU A 33 5.51 -9.22 -3.59
N GLY A 34 6.49 -9.71 -2.84
CA GLY A 34 7.88 -9.56 -3.20
C GLY A 34 8.71 -10.64 -2.54
N SER A 35 9.90 -10.89 -3.08
CA SER A 35 10.80 -11.89 -2.52
C SER A 35 11.49 -11.39 -1.27
N THR A 36 11.62 -10.08 -1.13
CA THR A 36 12.22 -9.45 0.03
C THR A 36 11.28 -8.37 0.55
N TRP A 37 11.56 -7.90 1.77
CA TRP A 37 10.81 -6.80 2.36
C TRP A 37 10.83 -5.57 1.44
N ASP A 38 12.04 -5.20 0.98
CA ASP A 38 12.19 -4.01 0.15
C ASP A 38 11.47 -4.16 -1.19
N GLU A 39 11.53 -5.35 -1.77
CA GLU A 39 10.84 -5.58 -3.03
C GLU A 39 9.34 -5.49 -2.86
N ALA A 40 8.80 -6.07 -1.78
CA ALA A 40 7.37 -5.99 -1.52
C ALA A 40 6.93 -4.54 -1.31
N LEU A 41 7.75 -3.73 -0.61
CA LEU A 41 7.44 -2.32 -0.44
C LEU A 41 7.43 -1.58 -1.78
N ALA A 42 8.39 -1.86 -2.64
CA ALA A 42 8.43 -1.22 -3.95
C ALA A 42 7.20 -1.58 -4.77
N GLU A 43 6.80 -2.85 -4.71
CA GLU A 43 5.64 -3.30 -5.47
C GLU A 43 4.34 -2.68 -4.94
N ILE A 44 4.19 -2.57 -3.63
CA ILE A 44 2.97 -2.00 -3.10
C ILE A 44 2.88 -0.51 -3.38
N LYS A 45 4.01 0.19 -3.45
CA LYS A 45 4.01 1.60 -3.82
C LYS A 45 3.44 1.79 -5.22
N GLU A 46 3.84 0.96 -6.16
CA GLU A 46 3.30 1.01 -7.51
C GLU A 46 1.82 0.69 -7.51
N ALA A 47 1.42 -0.32 -6.74
CA ALA A 47 0.03 -0.70 -6.68
C ALA A 47 -0.84 0.42 -6.10
N ILE A 48 -0.33 1.10 -5.08
CA ILE A 48 -1.06 2.23 -4.48
C ILE A 48 -1.20 3.35 -5.51
N SER A 49 -0.11 3.69 -6.21
CA SER A 49 -0.16 4.74 -7.22
C SER A 49 -1.19 4.42 -8.30
N GLY A 50 -1.21 3.19 -8.77
CA GLY A 50 -2.19 2.78 -9.76
C GLY A 50 -3.61 2.83 -9.23
N TYR A 51 -3.80 2.40 -7.99
CA TYR A 51 -5.12 2.44 -7.36
C TYR A 51 -5.64 3.87 -7.28
N LEU A 52 -4.78 4.79 -6.83
CA LEU A 52 -5.18 6.18 -6.69
C LEU A 52 -5.46 6.84 -8.04
N GLU A 53 -4.69 6.47 -9.04
CA GLU A 53 -4.89 7.00 -10.38
C GLU A 53 -6.24 6.59 -10.93
N VAL A 54 -6.60 5.31 -10.76
CA VAL A 54 -7.89 4.82 -11.21
C VAL A 54 -9.02 5.47 -10.42
N ALA A 55 -8.85 5.63 -9.12
CA ALA A 55 -9.85 6.27 -8.29
C ALA A 55 -10.12 7.69 -8.75
N LYS A 56 -9.05 8.43 -9.09
CA LYS A 56 -9.20 9.79 -9.59
C LYS A 56 -9.95 9.80 -10.92
N LYS A 57 -9.62 8.91 -11.82
CA LYS A 57 -10.27 8.85 -13.12
C LYS A 57 -11.75 8.53 -12.99
N LEU A 58 -12.12 7.70 -12.02
CA LEU A 58 -13.50 7.32 -11.80
C LEU A 58 -14.24 8.28 -10.89
N GLY A 59 -13.55 9.31 -10.38
CA GLY A 59 -14.18 10.26 -9.47
C GLY A 59 -14.50 9.70 -8.11
N ARG A 60 -13.82 8.63 -7.71
CA ARG A 60 -14.05 8.02 -6.40
C ARG A 60 -13.24 8.73 -5.34
N PRO A 61 -13.76 8.81 -4.11
CA PRO A 61 -12.99 9.42 -3.04
C PRO A 61 -11.77 8.58 -2.69
N ILE A 62 -10.69 9.27 -2.31
CA ILE A 62 -9.48 8.60 -1.86
C ILE A 62 -9.65 8.29 -0.38
N PRO A 63 -9.58 7.00 0.02
CA PRO A 63 -9.79 6.64 1.42
C PRO A 63 -8.72 7.22 2.32
N VAL A 64 -9.12 7.50 3.57
CA VAL A 64 -8.16 7.92 4.58
C VAL A 64 -7.50 6.71 5.19
N GLU A 65 -6.33 6.92 5.78
CA GLU A 65 -5.60 5.85 6.40
C GLU A 65 -6.28 5.36 7.66
N VAL A 66 -6.19 4.05 7.90
CA VAL A 66 -6.71 3.46 9.12
C VAL A 66 -5.55 2.99 10.00
N SER A 67 -5.80 2.90 11.30
CA SER A 67 -4.81 2.40 12.24
C SER A 67 -4.75 0.89 12.19
N VAL A 68 -3.53 0.36 12.25
CA VAL A 68 -3.34 -1.09 12.33
C VAL A 68 -2.42 -1.40 13.49
N PRO A 69 -2.58 -2.58 14.11
CA PRO A 69 -1.88 -2.86 15.36
C PRO A 69 -0.43 -3.27 15.23
N MET A 70 -0.05 -4.10 14.26
CA MET A 70 1.29 -4.66 14.20
C MET A 70 1.69 -5.04 12.81
N ASN A 71 2.99 -5.36 12.65
CA ASN A 71 3.56 -5.86 11.38
C ASN A 71 3.26 -4.93 10.22
N TYR A 72 3.51 -3.65 10.42
CA TYR A 72 3.15 -2.66 9.43
C TYR A 72 4.35 -1.77 9.09
N ALA A 73 4.22 -1.08 7.99
CA ALA A 73 5.14 -0.02 7.60
C ALA A 73 4.32 1.10 6.98
N ASN A 74 4.87 2.32 6.99
CA ASN A 74 4.24 3.45 6.34
C ASN A 74 4.90 3.67 4.99
N VAL A 75 4.08 3.94 3.99
CA VAL A 75 4.56 4.16 2.63
C VAL A 75 4.07 5.53 2.16
N GLU A 76 4.99 6.34 1.69
CA GLU A 76 4.66 7.65 1.10
C GLU A 76 4.53 7.50 -0.40
N ILE A 77 3.48 8.07 -0.91
CA ILE A 77 3.21 8.04 -2.34
C ILE A 77 3.36 9.43 -2.95
#